data_702fa0693a57be6cdb7e6286cf475e08
#
_entry.id   702fa0693a57be6cdb7e6286cf475e08
#
_cell.length_a   1.000
_cell.length_b   1.000
_cell.length_c   1.000
_cell.angle_alpha   90.00
_cell.angle_beta   90.00
_cell.angle_gamma   90.00
#
_symmetry.space_group_name_H-M   'P 1'
#
loop_
_entity.id
_entity.type
_entity.pdbx_description
1 polymer ?
#
loop_
_entity_poly.entity_id
_entity_poly.type
_entity_poly.pdbx_seq_one_letter_code
_entity_poly.pdbx_strand_id
1 'polypeptide(L)'
;MTGDSRNWQRNFDWAAGFLAVALVLHGADHVRRGMDVIPPAVMVGGTLQLIIAAVTIALVFKRNRWAPPAAVAIGFAGAVGFTAAHLLPKWGFFSDSFINAPPWARVTAFSWVTALLEIAANLIFGTVGLIMLQQRRVTLTAI
;
A
#
# COMPACT_ATOMS: atom_id res chain seq x y z
N MET A 1 3.58 -29.57 2.97
CA MET A 1 3.40 -28.38 2.09
C MET A 1 3.89 -28.75 0.70
N THR A 2 3.03 -28.71 -0.29
CA THR A 2 3.40 -28.94 -1.70
C THR A 2 4.37 -27.85 -2.18
N GLY A 3 5.16 -28.11 -3.22
CA GLY A 3 6.12 -27.12 -3.77
C GLY A 3 5.44 -25.81 -4.16
N ASP A 4 4.20 -25.85 -4.58
CA ASP A 4 3.39 -24.69 -4.98
C ASP A 4 3.06 -23.76 -3.80
N SER A 5 2.69 -24.30 -2.63
CA SER A 5 2.39 -23.49 -1.45
C SER A 5 3.61 -22.71 -0.91
N ARG A 6 4.82 -23.24 -1.09
CA ARG A 6 6.07 -22.55 -0.72
C ARG A 6 6.38 -21.39 -1.67
N ASN A 7 6.10 -21.54 -2.96
CA ASN A 7 6.30 -20.49 -3.94
C ASN A 7 5.37 -19.29 -3.68
N TRP A 8 4.09 -19.54 -3.38
CA TRP A 8 3.15 -18.48 -3.08
C TRP A 8 3.47 -17.75 -1.79
N GLN A 9 3.94 -18.45 -0.76
CA GLN A 9 4.38 -17.79 0.47
C GLN A 9 5.58 -16.88 0.21
N ARG A 10 6.55 -17.31 -0.60
CA ARG A 10 7.69 -16.49 -1.01
C ARG A 10 7.24 -15.25 -1.79
N ASN A 11 6.28 -15.38 -2.70
CA ASN A 11 5.72 -14.26 -3.43
C ASN A 11 5.02 -13.27 -2.49
N PHE A 12 4.36 -13.76 -1.45
CA PHE A 12 3.73 -12.92 -0.45
C PHE A 12 4.76 -12.14 0.39
N ASP A 13 5.88 -12.77 0.74
CA ASP A 13 6.98 -12.10 1.42
C ASP A 13 7.60 -10.99 0.55
N TRP A 14 7.80 -11.27 -0.75
CA TRP A 14 8.29 -10.26 -1.70
C TRP A 14 7.30 -9.10 -1.87
N ALA A 15 6.01 -9.38 -1.99
CA ALA A 15 4.99 -8.34 -2.09
C ALA A 15 4.96 -7.46 -0.82
N ALA A 16 5.08 -8.06 0.37
CA ALA A 16 5.16 -7.35 1.63
C ALA A 16 6.43 -6.47 1.72
N GLY A 17 7.59 -7.01 1.31
CA GLY A 17 8.85 -6.26 1.25
C GLY A 17 8.79 -5.10 0.26
N PHE A 18 8.20 -5.32 -0.92
CA PHE A 18 8.02 -4.29 -1.92
C PHE A 18 7.12 -3.15 -1.42
N LEU A 19 5.99 -3.48 -0.76
CA LEU A 19 5.14 -2.48 -0.13
C LEU A 19 5.88 -1.69 0.95
N ALA A 20 6.68 -2.36 1.80
CA ALA A 20 7.48 -1.67 2.82
C ALA A 20 8.44 -0.64 2.20
N VAL A 21 9.14 -1.00 1.12
CA VAL A 21 10.03 -0.09 0.40
C VAL A 21 9.27 1.08 -0.21
N ALA A 22 8.12 0.82 -0.85
CA ALA A 22 7.29 1.86 -1.46
C ALA A 22 6.79 2.87 -0.42
N LEU A 23 6.31 2.40 0.74
CA LEU A 23 5.89 3.23 1.88
C LEU A 23 7.03 4.14 2.37
N VAL A 24 8.24 3.61 2.50
CA VAL A 24 9.40 4.40 2.93
C VAL A 24 9.76 5.48 1.90
N LEU A 25 9.76 5.14 0.61
CA LEU A 25 10.08 6.09 -0.46
C LEU A 25 9.05 7.21 -0.57
N HIS A 26 7.76 6.87 -0.46
CA HIS A 26 6.70 7.89 -0.48
C HIS A 26 6.73 8.76 0.78
N GLY A 27 6.95 8.17 1.94
CA GLY A 27 7.17 8.91 3.19
C GLY A 27 8.37 9.86 3.09
N ALA A 28 9.46 9.45 2.43
CA ALA A 28 10.62 10.31 2.17
C ALA A 28 10.26 11.50 1.26
N ASP A 29 9.35 11.33 0.30
CA ASP A 29 8.84 12.46 -0.50
C ASP A 29 8.06 13.46 0.35
N HIS A 30 7.22 13.01 1.27
CA HIS A 30 6.54 13.89 2.21
C HIS A 30 7.53 14.71 3.06
N VAL A 31 8.57 14.07 3.57
CA VAL A 31 9.64 14.77 4.32
C VAL A 31 10.37 15.78 3.43
N ARG A 32 10.71 15.40 2.20
CA ARG A 32 11.37 16.28 1.22
C ARG A 32 10.50 17.50 0.86
N ARG A 33 9.21 17.30 0.68
CA ARG A 33 8.24 18.38 0.36
C ARG A 33 8.03 19.33 1.54
N GLY A 34 8.18 18.83 2.75
CA GLY A 34 7.84 19.49 4.00
C GLY A 34 6.44 19.09 4.48
N MET A 35 6.35 18.73 5.75
CA MET A 35 5.10 18.26 6.35
C MET A 35 4.04 19.37 6.45
N ASP A 36 4.47 20.63 6.37
CA ASP A 36 3.64 21.84 6.43
C ASP A 36 2.80 22.05 5.16
N VAL A 37 3.21 21.48 4.02
CA VAL A 37 2.47 21.63 2.75
C VAL A 37 1.39 20.55 2.54
N ILE A 38 1.34 19.54 3.40
CA ILE A 38 0.43 18.40 3.26
C ILE A 38 -0.85 18.67 4.07
N PRO A 39 -2.05 18.51 3.48
CA PRO A 39 -3.30 18.69 4.21
C PRO A 39 -3.37 17.79 5.45
N PRO A 40 -3.79 18.32 6.62
CA PRO A 40 -3.82 17.53 7.87
C PRO A 40 -4.64 16.24 7.77
N ALA A 41 -5.75 16.24 7.02
CA ALA A 41 -6.57 15.06 6.82
C ALA A 41 -5.82 13.97 6.03
N VAL A 42 -5.03 14.36 5.02
CA VAL A 42 -4.16 13.42 4.26
C VAL A 42 -3.09 12.86 5.17
N MET A 43 -2.48 13.69 6.03
CA MET A 43 -1.50 13.24 7.02
C MET A 43 -2.07 12.20 7.99
N VAL A 44 -3.25 12.47 8.54
CA VAL A 44 -3.92 11.53 9.46
C VAL A 44 -4.26 10.24 8.74
N GLY A 45 -4.89 10.32 7.56
CA GLY A 45 -5.27 9.15 6.75
C GLY A 45 -4.04 8.32 6.35
N GLY A 46 -2.98 8.96 5.86
CA GLY A 46 -1.73 8.31 5.48
C GLY A 46 -1.01 7.66 6.66
N THR A 47 -1.00 8.31 7.84
CA THR A 47 -0.41 7.74 9.06
C THR A 47 -1.17 6.50 9.52
N LEU A 48 -2.51 6.53 9.53
CA LEU A 48 -3.32 5.36 9.87
C LEU A 48 -3.09 4.22 8.88
N GLN A 49 -3.08 4.52 7.59
CA GLN A 49 -2.79 3.52 6.55
C GLN A 49 -1.38 2.92 6.73
N LEU A 50 -0.36 3.74 7.01
CA LEU A 50 1.01 3.28 7.28
C LEU A 50 1.07 2.32 8.48
N ILE A 51 0.40 2.65 9.59
CA ILE A 51 0.38 1.79 10.78
C ILE A 51 -0.29 0.44 10.45
N ILE A 52 -1.45 0.45 9.79
CA ILE A 52 -2.16 -0.78 9.45
C ILE A 52 -1.36 -1.61 8.44
N ALA A 53 -0.71 -0.98 7.45
CA ALA A 53 0.17 -1.64 6.50
C ALA A 53 1.37 -2.29 7.20
N ALA A 54 2.03 -1.58 8.12
CA ALA A 54 3.16 -2.11 8.88
C ALA A 54 2.76 -3.33 9.75
N VAL A 55 1.61 -3.26 10.41
CA VAL A 55 1.05 -4.40 11.15
C VAL A 55 0.76 -5.57 10.21
N THR A 56 0.16 -5.31 9.05
CA THR A 56 -0.16 -6.35 8.07
C THR A 56 1.10 -7.01 7.50
N ILE A 57 2.13 -6.22 7.19
CA ILE A 57 3.45 -6.72 6.76
C ILE A 57 4.07 -7.62 7.84
N ALA A 58 4.00 -7.19 9.11
CA ALA A 58 4.46 -8.02 10.23
C ALA A 58 3.69 -9.34 10.35
N LEU A 59 2.37 -9.34 10.12
CA LEU A 59 1.56 -10.55 10.08
C LEU A 59 2.00 -11.51 8.97
N VAL A 60 2.40 -11.00 7.78
CA VAL A 60 2.93 -11.83 6.68
C VAL A 60 4.19 -12.56 7.13
N PHE A 61 5.17 -11.84 7.66
CA PHE A 61 6.46 -12.45 8.11
C PHE A 61 6.28 -13.38 9.30
N LYS A 62 5.29 -13.14 10.17
CA LYS A 62 4.91 -14.04 11.27
C LYS A 62 4.06 -15.24 10.82
N ARG A 63 3.78 -15.39 9.52
CA ARG A 63 2.93 -16.48 8.98
C ARG A 63 1.54 -16.53 9.63
N ASN A 64 1.03 -15.39 10.06
CA ASN A 64 -0.25 -15.30 10.76
C ASN A 64 -1.42 -15.59 9.80
N ARG A 65 -2.45 -16.29 10.30
CA ARG A 65 -3.65 -16.63 9.51
C ARG A 65 -4.41 -15.41 8.99
N TRP A 66 -4.32 -14.27 9.66
CA TRP A 66 -4.99 -13.04 9.29
C TRP A 66 -4.23 -12.20 8.26
N ALA A 67 -2.97 -12.56 7.93
CA ALA A 67 -2.19 -11.83 6.96
C ALA A 67 -2.85 -11.73 5.57
N PRO A 68 -3.38 -12.80 4.95
CA PRO A 68 -3.99 -12.69 3.64
C PRO A 68 -5.24 -11.79 3.61
N PRO A 69 -6.26 -11.93 4.50
CA PRO A 69 -7.41 -11.04 4.47
C PRO A 69 -7.03 -9.58 4.78
N ALA A 70 -6.09 -9.35 5.69
CA ALA A 70 -5.59 -8.00 5.98
C ALA A 70 -4.87 -7.40 4.76
N ALA A 71 -4.06 -8.18 4.03
CA ALA A 71 -3.39 -7.74 2.81
C ALA A 71 -4.37 -7.36 1.70
N VAL A 72 -5.46 -8.12 1.54
CA VAL A 72 -6.54 -7.77 0.59
C VAL A 72 -7.16 -6.43 0.97
N ALA A 73 -7.56 -6.27 2.24
CA ALA A 73 -8.23 -5.06 2.70
C ALA A 73 -7.32 -3.83 2.56
N ILE A 74 -6.11 -3.87 3.13
CA ILE A 74 -5.23 -2.70 3.15
C ILE A 74 -4.60 -2.43 1.77
N GLY A 75 -4.32 -3.47 0.98
CA GLY A 75 -3.75 -3.32 -0.35
C GLY A 75 -4.70 -2.60 -1.30
N PHE A 76 -5.95 -3.05 -1.42
CA PHE A 76 -6.90 -2.38 -2.30
C PHE A 76 -7.38 -1.03 -1.75
N ALA A 77 -7.62 -0.91 -0.43
CA ALA A 77 -7.98 0.38 0.17
C ALA A 77 -6.83 1.39 0.02
N GLY A 78 -5.58 0.97 0.20
CA GLY A 78 -4.40 1.80 -0.02
C GLY A 78 -4.29 2.28 -1.46
N ALA A 79 -4.41 1.37 -2.44
CA ALA A 79 -4.35 1.74 -3.86
C ALA A 79 -5.41 2.77 -4.22
N VAL A 80 -6.66 2.59 -3.77
CA VAL A 80 -7.76 3.55 -3.99
C VAL A 80 -7.48 4.86 -3.28
N GLY A 81 -7.07 4.82 -2.01
CA GLY A 81 -6.80 6.01 -1.21
C GLY A 81 -5.67 6.88 -1.78
N PHE A 82 -4.53 6.26 -2.16
CA PHE A 82 -3.41 6.97 -2.79
C PHE A 82 -3.77 7.55 -4.16
N THR A 83 -4.51 6.79 -4.97
CA THR A 83 -5.03 7.30 -6.25
C THR A 83 -5.92 8.52 -6.02
N ALA A 84 -6.85 8.44 -5.09
CA ALA A 84 -7.77 9.52 -4.79
C ALA A 84 -7.07 10.76 -4.21
N ALA A 85 -6.08 10.56 -3.34
CA ALA A 85 -5.36 11.66 -2.72
C ALA A 85 -4.45 12.41 -3.69
N HIS A 86 -3.70 11.67 -4.57
CA HIS A 86 -2.60 12.26 -5.33
C HIS A 86 -2.86 12.36 -6.84
N LEU A 87 -3.61 11.41 -7.42
CA LEU A 87 -3.76 11.29 -8.87
C LEU A 87 -5.07 11.86 -9.42
N LEU A 88 -6.04 12.20 -8.55
CA LEU A 88 -7.23 12.92 -8.98
C LEU A 88 -7.02 14.43 -8.87
N PRO A 89 -7.72 15.24 -9.68
CA PRO A 89 -7.82 16.68 -9.45
C PRO A 89 -8.26 16.97 -8.01
N LYS A 90 -7.91 18.12 -7.46
CA LYS A 90 -8.28 18.47 -6.08
C LYS A 90 -9.82 18.41 -5.90
N TRP A 91 -10.27 17.50 -5.02
CA TRP A 91 -11.69 17.21 -4.80
C TRP A 91 -12.19 17.46 -3.39
N GLY A 92 -11.30 17.72 -2.42
CA GLY A 92 -11.69 17.97 -1.04
C GLY A 92 -10.49 18.03 -0.08
N PHE A 93 -10.78 17.91 1.21
CA PHE A 93 -9.78 18.02 2.27
C PHE A 93 -8.84 16.79 2.38
N PHE A 94 -9.22 15.65 1.81
CA PHE A 94 -8.38 14.45 1.67
C PHE A 94 -7.54 14.43 0.39
N SER A 95 -7.40 15.57 -0.30
CA SER A 95 -6.68 15.66 -1.55
C SER A 95 -5.36 16.41 -1.39
N ASP A 96 -4.26 15.75 -1.63
CA ASP A 96 -2.91 16.29 -1.87
C ASP A 96 -2.55 16.08 -3.35
N SER A 97 -3.40 16.62 -4.24
CA SER A 97 -3.34 16.39 -5.67
C SER A 97 -2.02 16.87 -6.27
N PHE A 98 -1.40 16.02 -7.10
CA PHE A 98 -0.22 16.37 -7.90
C PHE A 98 -0.62 17.02 -9.24
N ILE A 99 -1.90 16.93 -9.62
CA ILE A 99 -2.43 17.55 -10.85
C ILE A 99 -2.57 19.04 -10.62
N ASN A 100 -1.91 19.83 -11.46
CA ASN A 100 -1.88 21.28 -11.35
C ASN A 100 -1.45 21.78 -9.95
N ALA A 101 -0.56 21.04 -9.30
CA ALA A 101 -0.05 21.40 -7.98
C ALA A 101 0.65 22.77 -8.03
N PRO A 102 0.34 23.69 -7.10
CA PRO A 102 1.00 24.99 -7.06
C PRO A 102 2.49 24.83 -6.67
N PRO A 103 3.37 25.78 -7.04
CA PRO A 103 4.81 25.68 -6.77
C PRO A 103 5.16 25.45 -5.29
N TRP A 104 4.38 25.99 -4.37
CA TRP A 104 4.61 25.83 -2.94
C TRP A 104 4.37 24.40 -2.45
N ALA A 105 3.61 23.57 -3.19
CA ALA A 105 3.40 22.15 -2.87
C ALA A 105 4.65 21.28 -3.15
N ARG A 106 5.66 21.81 -3.82
CA ARG A 106 6.97 21.18 -4.09
C ARG A 106 6.88 19.80 -4.74
N VAL A 107 5.81 19.56 -5.53
CA VAL A 107 5.62 18.32 -6.28
C VAL A 107 6.64 18.25 -7.40
N THR A 108 7.30 17.09 -7.53
CA THR A 108 8.34 16.83 -8.53
C THR A 108 8.10 15.46 -9.20
N ALA A 109 8.93 15.09 -10.18
CA ALA A 109 8.93 13.75 -10.76
C ALA A 109 9.10 12.66 -9.67
N PHE A 110 9.87 12.93 -8.62
CA PHE A 110 10.03 12.00 -7.50
C PHE A 110 8.71 11.74 -6.77
N SER A 111 7.88 12.78 -6.55
CA SER A 111 6.55 12.63 -5.95
C SER A 111 5.66 11.71 -6.79
N TRP A 112 5.63 11.91 -8.10
CA TRP A 112 4.86 11.05 -9.01
C TRP A 112 5.34 9.61 -9.01
N VAL A 113 6.67 9.40 -9.10
CA VAL A 113 7.25 8.06 -9.11
C VAL A 113 6.93 7.31 -7.83
N THR A 114 7.11 7.95 -6.67
CA THR A 114 6.87 7.30 -5.37
C THR A 114 5.39 6.99 -5.13
N ALA A 115 4.48 7.88 -5.53
CA ALA A 115 3.04 7.64 -5.43
C ALA A 115 2.59 6.49 -6.35
N LEU A 116 3.03 6.47 -7.61
CA LEU A 116 2.72 5.38 -8.54
C LEU A 116 3.30 4.05 -8.09
N LEU A 117 4.53 4.06 -7.56
CA LEU A 117 5.17 2.88 -7.00
C LEU A 117 4.37 2.32 -5.81
N GLU A 118 3.89 3.19 -4.94
CA GLU A 118 3.10 2.78 -3.78
C GLU A 118 1.72 2.24 -4.19
N ILE A 119 1.05 2.86 -5.16
CA ILE A 119 -0.21 2.33 -5.70
C ILE A 119 0.02 0.94 -6.30
N ALA A 120 1.07 0.76 -7.11
CA ALA A 120 1.41 -0.54 -7.70
C ALA A 120 1.73 -1.59 -6.63
N ALA A 121 2.51 -1.23 -5.61
CA ALA A 121 2.85 -2.11 -4.50
C ALA A 121 1.61 -2.54 -3.70
N ASN A 122 0.70 -1.62 -3.43
CA ASN A 122 -0.58 -1.90 -2.78
C ASN A 122 -1.44 -2.87 -3.60
N LEU A 123 -1.57 -2.67 -4.91
CA LEU A 123 -2.30 -3.57 -5.81
C LEU A 123 -1.68 -4.97 -5.84
N ILE A 124 -0.36 -5.07 -5.95
CA ILE A 124 0.36 -6.35 -5.93
C ILE A 124 0.13 -7.06 -4.59
N PHE A 125 0.26 -6.35 -3.48
CA PHE A 125 0.09 -6.90 -2.14
C PHE A 125 -1.33 -7.42 -1.91
N GLY A 126 -2.35 -6.65 -2.30
CA GLY A 126 -3.74 -7.05 -2.23
C GLY A 126 -4.05 -8.27 -3.10
N THR A 127 -3.53 -8.29 -4.34
CA THR A 127 -3.72 -9.40 -5.29
C THR A 127 -3.09 -10.69 -4.79
N VAL A 128 -1.84 -10.65 -4.31
CA VAL A 128 -1.18 -11.84 -3.74
C VAL A 128 -1.91 -12.33 -2.49
N GLY A 129 -2.39 -11.40 -1.63
CA GLY A 129 -3.25 -11.73 -0.49
C GLY A 129 -4.52 -12.48 -0.92
N LEU A 130 -5.17 -12.04 -1.99
CA LEU A 130 -6.38 -12.68 -2.54
C LEU A 130 -6.08 -14.10 -3.05
N ILE A 131 -4.99 -14.30 -3.78
CA ILE A 131 -4.56 -15.61 -4.26
C ILE A 131 -4.31 -16.56 -3.06
N MET A 132 -3.64 -16.09 -2.02
CA MET A 132 -3.41 -16.86 -0.80
C MET A 132 -4.72 -17.29 -0.10
N LEU A 133 -5.74 -16.43 -0.09
CA LEU A 133 -7.06 -16.76 0.44
C LEU A 133 -7.77 -17.84 -0.38
N GLN A 134 -7.73 -17.73 -1.71
CA GLN A 134 -8.35 -18.70 -2.61
C GLN A 134 -7.72 -20.08 -2.45
N GLN A 135 -6.41 -20.17 -2.38
CA GLN A 135 -5.70 -21.44 -2.19
C GLN A 135 -6.07 -22.12 -0.87
N ARG A 136 -6.22 -21.35 0.23
CA ARG A 136 -6.66 -21.92 1.51
C ARG A 136 -8.07 -22.51 1.44
N ARG A 137 -8.99 -21.88 0.70
CA ARG A 137 -10.36 -22.40 0.53
C ARG A 137 -10.38 -23.73 -0.22
N VAL A 138 -9.63 -23.83 -1.32
CA VAL A 138 -9.53 -25.08 -2.12
C VAL A 138 -9.01 -26.24 -1.27
N THR A 139 -8.02 -26.02 -0.42
CA THR A 139 -7.48 -27.07 0.47
C THR A 139 -8.51 -27.55 1.48
N LEU A 140 -9.36 -26.67 2.01
CA LEU A 140 -10.40 -27.03 2.99
C LEU A 140 -11.59 -27.78 2.39
N THR A 141 -11.89 -27.58 1.10
CA THR A 141 -12.99 -28.27 0.40
C THR A 141 -12.59 -29.64 -0.18
N ALA A 142 -11.29 -29.95 -0.19
CA ALA A 142 -10.76 -31.23 -0.70
C ALA A 142 -10.57 -32.31 0.40
N ILE A 143 -10.98 -32.01 1.64
CA ILE A 143 -10.98 -32.93 2.81
C ILE A 143 -12.41 -33.38 3.10
#